data_a2ebfe0b03cf68e5d552b7d494bb8fee
#
_entry.id   a2ebfe0b03cf68e5d552b7d494bb8fee
#
_cell.length_a   1.000
_cell.length_b   1.000
_cell.length_c   1.000
_cell.angle_alpha   90.00
_cell.angle_beta   90.00
_cell.angle_gamma   90.00
#
_symmetry.space_group_name_H-M   'P 1'
#
loop_
_entity.id
_entity.type
_entity.pdbx_description
1 polymer ?
#
loop_
_entity_poly.entity_id
_entity_poly.type
_entity_poly.pdbx_seq_one_letter_code
_entity_poly.pdbx_strand_id
1 'polypeptide(L)'
;MSNQTSSKSQYLTNSNYWIFSAYFFAFFFIMATCYPFLGIWLGDIHGLKGEKIGYVFSFISLFALLFQPILGFLSDKLGIRKHLLWLLAILLLFYAPFFIYVFAPLLKTNLWLGVIAGGAYMGFVFQAGAPASEAYIERISRLNGFEYGRTRLFGMLGWAICASIAGNLYISQPNAVFWLGSATAVVLLVLIFLAKTDSSNTAQVVDKLGVNKSPITLKQALKLFSLPRFWALLTYVVGVACVYDIFDQQFGNFFNTFFESKEQGMKFFGYVTTGGELLNATIMFFVPLSINCIGAKNALLIAGTIMSIRIMGSSFATEAWHVIVLKTLHMFEVPFYLVGVFKYIADVFEVRFSATIYLVSFHFSKQIGNMILSPAVGTLYDMYGFQSTYFILGCIALAFTSVSVFTLVNTKKLVNNA
;
A
#
# COMPACT_ATOMS: atom_id res chain seq x y z
N MET A 1 26.86 -24.90 15.19
CA MET A 1 25.37 -24.68 15.33
C MET A 1 24.96 -23.91 16.60
N SER A 2 25.85 -23.53 17.51
CA SER A 2 25.51 -22.89 18.80
C SER A 2 25.48 -21.35 18.81
N ASN A 3 25.96 -20.68 17.75
CA ASN A 3 26.01 -19.20 17.73
C ASN A 3 24.78 -18.51 17.09
N GLN A 4 23.82 -19.25 16.48
CA GLN A 4 22.62 -18.65 15.89
C GLN A 4 21.44 -18.51 16.88
N THR A 5 21.45 -19.23 17.98
CA THR A 5 20.37 -19.19 18.98
C THR A 5 20.51 -18.04 19.98
N SER A 6 21.73 -17.55 20.27
CA SER A 6 21.94 -16.42 21.19
C SER A 6 21.55 -15.06 20.58
N SER A 7 21.61 -14.91 19.25
CA SER A 7 21.22 -13.67 18.56
C SER A 7 19.70 -13.47 18.49
N LYS A 8 18.91 -14.56 18.55
CA LYS A 8 17.44 -14.52 18.38
C LYS A 8 16.66 -13.93 19.56
N SER A 9 17.20 -13.86 20.76
CA SER A 9 16.50 -13.26 21.92
C SER A 9 16.94 -11.81 22.20
N GLN A 10 18.08 -11.38 21.67
CA GLN A 10 18.69 -10.10 22.01
C GLN A 10 17.92 -8.87 21.45
N TYR A 11 17.17 -9.01 20.34
CA TYR A 11 16.37 -7.90 19.81
C TYR A 11 15.12 -7.61 20.64
N LEU A 12 14.57 -8.60 21.36
CA LEU A 12 13.38 -8.41 22.22
C LEU A 12 13.66 -7.48 23.42
N THR A 13 14.94 -7.35 23.82
CA THR A 13 15.37 -6.41 24.88
C THR A 13 15.61 -5.01 24.32
N ASN A 14 15.61 -4.82 23.00
CA ASN A 14 15.86 -3.53 22.38
C ASN A 14 14.60 -2.64 22.44
N SER A 15 14.66 -1.55 23.19
CA SER A 15 13.56 -0.59 23.33
C SER A 15 13.10 -0.03 21.97
N ASN A 16 14.03 0.27 21.04
CA ASN A 16 13.71 0.79 19.73
C ASN A 16 12.92 -0.21 18.87
N TYR A 17 13.15 -1.52 19.03
CA TYR A 17 12.34 -2.53 18.34
C TYR A 17 10.85 -2.39 18.66
N TRP A 18 10.49 -2.29 19.94
CA TRP A 18 9.10 -2.17 20.37
C TRP A 18 8.50 -0.81 20.03
N ILE A 19 9.30 0.27 20.17
CA ILE A 19 8.86 1.62 19.83
C ILE A 19 8.50 1.73 18.34
N PHE A 20 9.37 1.23 17.44
CA PHE A 20 9.10 1.29 16.01
C PHE A 20 8.07 0.25 15.54
N SER A 21 7.91 -0.87 16.23
CA SER A 21 6.80 -1.80 16.04
C SER A 21 5.47 -1.13 16.38
N ALA A 22 5.39 -0.44 17.52
CA ALA A 22 4.22 0.34 17.91
C ALA A 22 3.97 1.54 16.97
N TYR A 23 5.04 2.17 16.45
CA TYR A 23 4.92 3.22 15.43
C TYR A 23 4.27 2.69 14.15
N PHE A 24 4.72 1.56 13.62
CA PHE A 24 4.09 0.96 12.45
C PHE A 24 2.63 0.57 12.72
N PHE A 25 2.37 -0.04 13.88
CA PHE A 25 1.01 -0.33 14.30
C PHE A 25 0.13 0.92 14.24
N ALA A 26 0.53 2.01 14.92
CA ALA A 26 -0.24 3.25 14.99
C ALA A 26 -0.35 3.95 13.63
N PHE A 27 0.72 4.01 12.83
CA PHE A 27 0.70 4.65 11.51
C PHE A 27 -0.25 3.93 10.54
N PHE A 28 -0.16 2.61 10.45
CA PHE A 28 -1.04 1.83 9.58
C PHE A 28 -2.46 1.71 10.12
N PHE A 29 -2.64 1.80 11.43
CA PHE A 29 -3.95 1.96 12.05
C PHE A 29 -4.63 3.25 11.56
N ILE A 30 -3.92 4.39 11.56
CA ILE A 30 -4.45 5.65 11.02
C ILE A 30 -4.77 5.53 9.53
N MET A 31 -3.89 4.92 8.73
CA MET A 31 -4.18 4.69 7.30
C MET A 31 -5.46 3.88 7.10
N ALA A 32 -5.71 2.89 7.93
CA ALA A 32 -6.90 2.04 7.86
C ALA A 32 -8.19 2.75 8.31
N THR A 33 -8.12 3.87 9.03
CA THR A 33 -9.28 4.75 9.24
C THR A 33 -9.70 5.49 7.97
N CYS A 34 -8.80 5.63 6.99
CA CYS A 34 -9.04 6.36 5.75
C CYS A 34 -9.38 5.43 4.59
N TYR A 35 -8.40 4.65 4.12
CA TYR A 35 -8.44 4.00 2.79
C TYR A 35 -9.61 3.04 2.59
N PRO A 36 -9.95 2.11 3.48
CA PRO A 36 -11.06 1.19 3.27
C PRO A 36 -12.42 1.88 3.21
N PHE A 37 -12.54 3.03 3.86
CA PHE A 37 -13.81 3.76 4.02
C PHE A 37 -13.90 5.02 3.17
N LEU A 38 -12.82 5.46 2.52
CA LEU A 38 -12.77 6.72 1.77
C LEU A 38 -13.80 6.75 0.64
N GLY A 39 -13.85 5.72 -0.20
CA GLY A 39 -14.81 5.63 -1.29
C GLY A 39 -16.25 5.65 -0.80
N ILE A 40 -16.52 4.96 0.33
CA ILE A 40 -17.84 4.92 0.96
C ILE A 40 -18.20 6.31 1.52
N TRP A 41 -17.27 6.96 2.24
CA TRP A 41 -17.48 8.29 2.82
C TRP A 41 -17.74 9.36 1.75
N LEU A 42 -17.00 9.32 0.65
CA LEU A 42 -17.19 10.23 -0.49
C LEU A 42 -18.56 10.03 -1.16
N GLY A 43 -18.99 8.78 -1.32
CA GLY A 43 -20.30 8.46 -1.90
C GLY A 43 -21.44 8.79 -0.97
N ASP A 44 -21.39 8.32 0.27
CA ASP A 44 -22.50 8.39 1.22
C ASP A 44 -22.71 9.77 1.83
N ILE A 45 -21.61 10.40 2.29
CA ILE A 45 -21.70 11.67 3.02
C ILE A 45 -21.68 12.87 2.09
N HIS A 46 -20.96 12.75 0.97
CA HIS A 46 -20.81 13.86 0.01
C HIS A 46 -21.61 13.67 -1.28
N GLY A 47 -22.25 12.50 -1.47
CA GLY A 47 -23.06 12.22 -2.67
C GLY A 47 -22.25 12.21 -3.97
N LEU A 48 -20.95 11.95 -3.90
CA LEU A 48 -20.11 11.90 -5.08
C LEU A 48 -20.35 10.59 -5.84
N LYS A 49 -20.53 10.70 -7.14
CA LYS A 49 -20.62 9.55 -8.05
C LYS A 49 -19.24 8.97 -8.35
N GLY A 50 -19.21 7.82 -9.02
CA GLY A 50 -18.00 7.04 -9.29
C GLY A 50 -16.88 7.83 -9.96
N GLU A 51 -17.19 8.64 -10.98
CA GLU A 51 -16.21 9.51 -11.65
C GLU A 51 -15.58 10.52 -10.70
N LYS A 52 -16.38 11.21 -9.88
CA LYS A 52 -15.89 12.22 -8.93
C LYS A 52 -15.06 11.60 -7.81
N ILE A 53 -15.42 10.40 -7.35
CA ILE A 53 -14.60 9.61 -6.43
C ILE A 53 -13.28 9.25 -7.12
N GLY A 54 -13.32 8.86 -8.39
CA GLY A 54 -12.13 8.59 -9.20
C GLY A 54 -11.18 9.80 -9.30
N TYR A 55 -11.68 11.02 -9.42
CA TYR A 55 -10.83 12.23 -9.37
C TYR A 55 -10.10 12.37 -8.03
N VAL A 56 -10.74 12.08 -6.91
CA VAL A 56 -10.06 12.12 -5.59
C VAL A 56 -8.89 11.16 -5.58
N PHE A 57 -9.07 9.90 -5.98
CA PHE A 57 -7.99 8.92 -6.04
C PHE A 57 -6.91 9.26 -7.07
N SER A 58 -7.31 9.84 -8.21
CA SER A 58 -6.40 10.33 -9.24
C SER A 58 -5.44 11.41 -8.68
N PHE A 59 -5.97 12.39 -7.96
CA PHE A 59 -5.16 13.45 -7.39
C PHE A 59 -4.31 12.98 -6.19
N ILE A 60 -4.77 12.01 -5.40
CA ILE A 60 -3.92 11.34 -4.41
C ILE A 60 -2.69 10.75 -5.10
N SER A 61 -2.88 10.06 -6.23
CA SER A 61 -1.79 9.45 -7.00
C SER A 61 -0.91 10.50 -7.67
N LEU A 62 -1.48 11.58 -8.23
CA LEU A 62 -0.73 12.71 -8.77
C LEU A 62 0.21 13.33 -7.72
N PHE A 63 -0.32 13.65 -6.56
CA PHE A 63 0.47 14.22 -5.49
C PHE A 63 1.47 13.23 -4.88
N ALA A 64 1.16 11.93 -4.87
CA ALA A 64 2.12 10.89 -4.52
C ALA A 64 3.34 10.91 -5.45
N LEU A 65 3.13 11.01 -6.78
CA LEU A 65 4.21 11.13 -7.76
C LEU A 65 5.10 12.35 -7.52
N LEU A 66 4.51 13.47 -7.09
CA LEU A 66 5.26 14.69 -6.80
C LEU A 66 6.02 14.60 -5.47
N PHE A 67 5.39 14.08 -4.43
CA PHE A 67 5.95 14.10 -3.08
C PHE A 67 6.87 12.92 -2.75
N GLN A 68 6.70 11.75 -3.37
CA GLN A 68 7.56 10.59 -3.10
C GLN A 68 9.05 10.88 -3.38
N PRO A 69 9.44 11.47 -4.53
CA PRO A 69 10.84 11.82 -4.75
C PRO A 69 11.37 12.88 -3.77
N ILE A 70 10.53 13.86 -3.42
CA ILE A 70 10.89 14.94 -2.48
C ILE A 70 11.15 14.36 -1.09
N LEU A 71 10.23 13.53 -0.58
CA LEU A 71 10.38 12.91 0.73
C LEU A 71 11.50 11.86 0.74
N GLY A 72 11.72 11.14 -0.36
CA GLY A 72 12.86 10.25 -0.53
C GLY A 72 14.18 10.99 -0.39
N PHE A 73 14.37 12.07 -1.15
CA PHE A 73 15.56 12.92 -1.06
C PHE A 73 15.73 13.54 0.34
N LEU A 74 14.65 14.06 0.92
CA LEU A 74 14.68 14.62 2.25
C LEU A 74 15.02 13.57 3.32
N SER A 75 14.46 12.36 3.21
CA SER A 75 14.76 11.23 4.09
C SER A 75 16.24 10.84 4.02
N ASP A 76 16.83 10.83 2.81
CA ASP A 76 18.26 10.53 2.64
C ASP A 76 19.15 11.63 3.24
N LYS A 77 18.80 12.88 3.04
CA LYS A 77 19.53 14.04 3.60
C LYS A 77 19.44 14.11 5.13
N LEU A 78 18.29 13.79 5.69
CA LEU A 78 18.08 13.78 7.14
C LEU A 78 18.70 12.55 7.82
N GLY A 79 18.93 11.46 7.10
CA GLY A 79 19.51 10.22 7.61
C GLY A 79 18.67 9.62 8.73
N ILE A 80 19.19 9.64 9.97
CA ILE A 80 18.54 9.11 11.18
C ILE A 80 17.88 10.19 12.05
N ARG A 81 17.76 11.42 11.55
CA ARG A 81 17.07 12.50 12.26
C ARG A 81 15.56 12.34 12.18
N LYS A 82 14.85 12.46 13.29
CA LYS A 82 13.41 12.22 13.40
C LYS A 82 12.51 13.31 12.79
N HIS A 83 13.06 14.37 12.19
CA HIS A 83 12.29 15.52 11.71
C HIS A 83 11.14 15.15 10.78
N LEU A 84 11.38 14.19 9.87
CA LEU A 84 10.36 13.72 8.94
C LEU A 84 9.21 13.00 9.66
N LEU A 85 9.54 12.13 10.62
CA LEU A 85 8.52 11.44 11.43
C LEU A 85 7.69 12.42 12.25
N TRP A 86 8.33 13.46 12.83
CA TRP A 86 7.64 14.53 13.54
C TRP A 86 6.69 15.29 12.63
N LEU A 87 7.13 15.67 11.43
CA LEU A 87 6.29 16.35 10.44
C LEU A 87 5.04 15.53 10.10
N LEU A 88 5.22 14.24 9.80
CA LEU A 88 4.11 13.35 9.47
C LEU A 88 3.15 13.16 10.66
N ALA A 89 3.67 12.99 11.87
CA ALA A 89 2.84 12.80 13.07
C ALA A 89 2.05 14.06 13.42
N ILE A 90 2.63 15.26 13.25
CA ILE A 90 1.94 16.53 13.44
C ILE A 90 0.83 16.70 12.39
N LEU A 91 1.09 16.41 11.13
CA LEU A 91 0.05 16.45 10.10
C LEU A 91 -1.08 15.46 10.39
N LEU A 92 -0.74 14.25 10.87
CA LEU A 92 -1.73 13.24 11.27
C LEU A 92 -2.52 13.66 12.53
N LEU A 93 -1.95 14.47 13.43
CA LEU A 93 -2.71 15.03 14.55
C LEU A 93 -3.86 15.90 14.05
N PHE A 94 -3.65 16.63 12.95
CA PHE A 94 -4.67 17.46 12.30
C PHE A 94 -5.51 16.70 11.25
N TYR A 95 -5.46 15.37 11.23
CA TYR A 95 -6.17 14.54 10.26
C TYR A 95 -7.69 14.75 10.32
N ALA A 96 -8.33 14.60 11.49
CA ALA A 96 -9.76 14.85 11.64
C ALA A 96 -10.16 16.30 11.35
N PRO A 97 -9.50 17.34 11.94
CA PRO A 97 -9.74 18.71 11.57
C PRO A 97 -9.66 18.98 10.06
N PHE A 98 -8.64 18.42 9.39
CA PHE A 98 -8.50 18.57 7.95
C PHE A 98 -9.67 17.93 7.18
N PHE A 99 -10.01 16.69 7.49
CA PHE A 99 -11.09 15.98 6.77
C PHE A 99 -12.45 16.64 6.99
N ILE A 100 -12.76 17.05 8.24
CA ILE A 100 -14.09 17.53 8.62
C ILE A 100 -14.27 19.01 8.27
N TYR A 101 -13.26 19.86 8.53
CA TYR A 101 -13.39 21.32 8.44
C TYR A 101 -12.75 21.93 7.19
N VAL A 102 -11.92 21.16 6.45
CA VAL A 102 -11.27 21.64 5.22
C VAL A 102 -11.74 20.82 4.02
N PHE A 103 -11.45 19.53 4.00
CA PHE A 103 -11.70 18.69 2.85
C PHE A 103 -13.20 18.54 2.53
N ALA A 104 -14.02 18.21 3.53
CA ALA A 104 -15.45 18.03 3.36
C ALA A 104 -16.18 19.31 2.90
N PRO A 105 -15.95 20.50 3.50
CA PRO A 105 -16.54 21.75 3.00
C PRO A 105 -16.05 22.11 1.59
N LEU A 106 -14.77 21.93 1.29
CA LEU A 106 -14.24 22.22 -0.05
C LEU A 106 -14.89 21.33 -1.12
N LEU A 107 -15.10 20.04 -0.86
CA LEU A 107 -15.79 19.14 -1.80
C LEU A 107 -17.21 19.62 -2.12
N LYS A 108 -17.91 20.25 -1.15
CA LYS A 108 -19.27 20.77 -1.32
C LYS A 108 -19.29 22.10 -2.07
N THR A 109 -18.34 22.99 -1.78
CA THR A 109 -18.29 24.35 -2.36
C THR A 109 -17.62 24.37 -3.73
N ASN A 110 -16.51 23.68 -3.87
CA ASN A 110 -15.78 23.55 -5.13
C ASN A 110 -15.04 22.20 -5.17
N LEU A 111 -15.58 21.30 -5.99
CA LEU A 111 -15.05 19.94 -6.13
C LEU A 111 -13.54 19.93 -6.41
N TRP A 112 -13.05 20.79 -7.31
CA TRP A 112 -11.64 20.78 -7.71
C TRP A 112 -10.72 21.24 -6.58
N LEU A 113 -11.12 22.27 -5.83
CA LEU A 113 -10.34 22.67 -4.64
C LEU A 113 -10.32 21.57 -3.59
N GLY A 114 -11.45 20.90 -3.37
CA GLY A 114 -11.51 19.74 -2.48
C GLY A 114 -10.61 18.60 -2.95
N VAL A 115 -10.69 18.21 -4.22
CA VAL A 115 -9.87 17.16 -4.81
C VAL A 115 -8.37 17.48 -4.73
N ILE A 116 -7.97 18.74 -5.00
CA ILE A 116 -6.58 19.18 -4.88
C ILE A 116 -6.13 19.13 -3.40
N ALA A 117 -6.90 19.69 -2.48
CA ALA A 117 -6.54 19.72 -1.07
C ALA A 117 -6.45 18.30 -0.46
N GLY A 118 -7.48 17.47 -0.70
CA GLY A 118 -7.51 16.08 -0.24
C GLY A 118 -6.41 15.23 -0.88
N GLY A 119 -6.21 15.38 -2.19
CA GLY A 119 -5.13 14.70 -2.92
C GLY A 119 -3.75 15.08 -2.40
N ALA A 120 -3.50 16.39 -2.19
CA ALA A 120 -2.22 16.87 -1.66
C ALA A 120 -1.97 16.34 -0.24
N TYR A 121 -2.96 16.40 0.65
CA TYR A 121 -2.82 15.91 2.02
C TYR A 121 -2.57 14.40 2.05
N MET A 122 -3.44 13.60 1.42
CA MET A 122 -3.33 12.14 1.43
C MET A 122 -2.11 11.65 0.65
N GLY A 123 -1.80 12.29 -0.48
CA GLY A 123 -0.61 12.01 -1.27
C GLY A 123 0.69 12.24 -0.51
N PHE A 124 0.74 13.33 0.27
CA PHE A 124 1.91 13.66 1.11
C PHE A 124 2.01 12.74 2.32
N VAL A 125 0.95 12.69 3.14
CA VAL A 125 1.01 12.07 4.47
C VAL A 125 1.04 10.54 4.38
N PHE A 126 0.18 9.96 3.53
CA PHE A 126 0.06 8.52 3.43
C PHE A 126 0.91 7.93 2.29
N GLN A 127 0.72 8.39 1.05
CA GLN A 127 1.36 7.74 -0.10
C GLN A 127 2.87 8.01 -0.19
N ALA A 128 3.33 9.19 0.19
CA ALA A 128 4.74 9.51 0.25
C ALA A 128 5.33 9.33 1.67
N GLY A 129 4.53 9.58 2.70
CA GLY A 129 4.97 9.48 4.10
C GLY A 129 5.19 8.05 4.58
N ALA A 130 4.37 7.07 4.13
CA ALA A 130 4.55 5.67 4.53
C ALA A 130 5.89 5.11 4.04
N PRO A 131 6.26 5.16 2.73
CA PRO A 131 7.55 4.70 2.26
C PRO A 131 8.74 5.43 2.91
N ALA A 132 8.59 6.73 3.18
CA ALA A 132 9.64 7.52 3.84
C ALA A 132 9.84 7.10 5.30
N SER A 133 8.76 6.79 6.03
CA SER A 133 8.82 6.23 7.38
C SER A 133 9.41 4.81 7.37
N GLU A 134 9.04 3.99 6.41
CA GLU A 134 9.59 2.65 6.21
C GLU A 134 11.10 2.68 5.98
N ALA A 135 11.57 3.55 5.09
CA ALA A 135 12.99 3.74 4.82
C ALA A 135 13.77 4.22 6.05
N TYR A 136 13.18 5.12 6.83
CA TYR A 136 13.79 5.58 8.09
C TYR A 136 13.93 4.43 9.10
N ILE A 137 12.84 3.69 9.35
CA ILE A 137 12.83 2.60 10.33
C ILE A 137 13.73 1.44 9.87
N GLU A 138 13.82 1.19 8.58
CA GLU A 138 14.74 0.21 8.00
C GLU A 138 16.21 0.54 8.32
N ARG A 139 16.62 1.81 8.18
CA ARG A 139 17.95 2.28 8.56
C ARG A 139 18.21 2.08 10.06
N ILE A 140 17.26 2.46 10.91
CA ILE A 140 17.34 2.28 12.35
C ILE A 140 17.43 0.79 12.73
N SER A 141 16.69 -0.08 12.03
CA SER A 141 16.70 -1.52 12.29
C SER A 141 18.09 -2.13 12.07
N ARG A 142 18.76 -1.76 10.99
CA ARG A 142 20.15 -2.17 10.69
C ARG A 142 21.14 -1.69 11.76
N LEU A 143 20.96 -0.46 12.24
CA LEU A 143 21.84 0.11 13.27
C LEU A 143 21.66 -0.55 14.64
N ASN A 144 20.43 -0.93 14.97
CA ASN A 144 20.09 -1.48 16.28
C ASN A 144 20.04 -3.02 16.28
N GLY A 145 20.36 -3.69 15.17
CA GLY A 145 20.45 -5.14 15.08
C GLY A 145 19.12 -5.89 15.19
N PHE A 146 18.00 -5.26 14.78
CA PHE A 146 16.71 -5.94 14.68
C PHE A 146 16.21 -6.02 13.23
N GLU A 147 15.36 -7.00 12.94
CA GLU A 147 14.84 -7.21 11.59
C GLU A 147 13.65 -6.28 11.28
N TYR A 148 13.81 -5.43 10.27
CA TYR A 148 12.76 -4.54 9.76
C TYR A 148 11.43 -5.27 9.47
N GLY A 149 11.47 -6.43 8.82
CA GLY A 149 10.27 -7.19 8.46
C GLY A 149 9.40 -7.56 9.65
N ARG A 150 10.00 -7.90 10.80
CA ARG A 150 9.25 -8.20 12.03
C ARG A 150 8.57 -6.96 12.59
N THR A 151 9.26 -5.82 12.58
CA THR A 151 8.71 -4.54 13.01
C THR A 151 7.55 -4.13 12.10
N ARG A 152 7.69 -4.34 10.79
CA ARG A 152 6.68 -4.01 9.77
C ARG A 152 5.38 -4.83 9.90
N LEU A 153 5.45 -6.08 10.40
CA LEU A 153 4.27 -6.93 10.65
C LEU A 153 3.26 -6.26 11.61
N PHE A 154 3.73 -5.46 12.57
CA PHE A 154 2.84 -4.73 13.47
C PHE A 154 1.96 -3.71 12.72
N GLY A 155 2.42 -3.19 11.58
CA GLY A 155 1.59 -2.36 10.71
C GLY A 155 0.38 -3.10 10.13
N MET A 156 0.55 -4.37 9.72
CA MET A 156 -0.57 -5.19 9.24
C MET A 156 -1.57 -5.47 10.37
N LEU A 157 -1.09 -5.72 11.59
CA LEU A 157 -1.95 -5.88 12.76
C LEU A 157 -2.72 -4.58 13.08
N GLY A 158 -2.05 -3.43 12.98
CA GLY A 158 -2.69 -2.12 13.16
C GLY A 158 -3.81 -1.88 12.15
N TRP A 159 -3.54 -2.18 10.88
CA TRP A 159 -4.55 -2.11 9.81
C TRP A 159 -5.74 -3.04 10.09
N ALA A 160 -5.48 -4.31 10.39
CA ALA A 160 -6.52 -5.30 10.65
C ALA A 160 -7.42 -4.91 11.82
N ILE A 161 -6.84 -4.54 12.96
CA ILE A 161 -7.60 -4.16 14.16
C ILE A 161 -8.42 -2.89 13.91
N CYS A 162 -7.83 -1.91 13.23
CA CYS A 162 -8.52 -0.68 12.88
C CYS A 162 -9.73 -0.92 11.98
N ALA A 163 -9.65 -1.79 10.98
CA ALA A 163 -10.75 -2.05 10.05
C ALA A 163 -12.04 -2.50 10.78
N SER A 164 -11.91 -3.36 11.80
CA SER A 164 -13.04 -3.79 12.63
C SER A 164 -13.61 -2.64 13.47
N ILE A 165 -12.75 -1.87 14.13
CA ILE A 165 -13.17 -0.75 14.99
C ILE A 165 -13.81 0.35 14.12
N ALA A 166 -13.17 0.73 13.02
CA ALA A 166 -13.63 1.79 12.13
C ALA A 166 -14.95 1.43 11.45
N GLY A 167 -15.15 0.17 11.04
CA GLY A 167 -16.41 -0.30 10.47
C GLY A 167 -17.59 -0.12 11.42
N ASN A 168 -17.42 -0.48 12.71
CA ASN A 168 -18.45 -0.27 13.72
C ASN A 168 -18.66 1.22 14.07
N LEU A 169 -17.56 1.98 14.17
CA LEU A 169 -17.59 3.40 14.51
C LEU A 169 -18.23 4.24 13.41
N TYR A 170 -18.00 3.87 12.14
CA TYR A 170 -18.55 4.56 10.98
C TYR A 170 -20.09 4.57 10.97
N ILE A 171 -20.71 3.49 11.48
CA ILE A 171 -22.16 3.34 11.56
C ILE A 171 -22.78 4.41 12.46
N SER A 172 -22.20 4.61 13.63
CA SER A 172 -22.72 5.55 14.62
C SER A 172 -22.41 7.01 14.27
N GLN A 173 -21.17 7.27 13.86
CA GLN A 173 -20.68 8.59 13.53
C GLN A 173 -19.55 8.49 12.47
N PRO A 174 -19.82 8.66 11.18
CA PRO A 174 -18.81 8.53 10.11
C PRO A 174 -17.55 9.38 10.35
N ASN A 175 -17.71 10.59 10.89
CA ASN A 175 -16.59 11.48 11.18
C ASN A 175 -15.76 11.06 12.40
N ALA A 176 -16.30 10.22 13.30
CA ALA A 176 -15.57 9.73 14.47
C ALA A 176 -14.38 8.85 14.08
N VAL A 177 -14.44 8.22 12.90
CA VAL A 177 -13.32 7.43 12.36
C VAL A 177 -12.08 8.30 12.16
N PHE A 178 -12.24 9.53 11.68
CA PHE A 178 -11.13 10.47 11.52
C PHE A 178 -10.58 10.96 12.88
N TRP A 179 -11.46 11.18 13.86
CA TRP A 179 -11.03 11.52 15.22
C TRP A 179 -10.24 10.38 15.90
N LEU A 180 -10.63 9.13 15.64
CA LEU A 180 -9.85 7.96 16.07
C LEU A 180 -8.45 8.00 15.48
N GLY A 181 -8.30 8.37 14.20
CA GLY A 181 -7.01 8.57 13.56
C GLY A 181 -6.17 9.67 14.22
N SER A 182 -6.77 10.85 14.46
CA SER A 182 -6.08 11.96 15.15
C SER A 182 -5.68 11.61 16.59
N ALA A 183 -6.54 10.89 17.32
CA ALA A 183 -6.20 10.42 18.67
C ALA A 183 -5.03 9.42 18.64
N THR A 184 -5.00 8.52 17.65
CA THR A 184 -3.86 7.61 17.47
C THR A 184 -2.58 8.35 17.07
N ALA A 185 -2.67 9.49 16.39
CA ALA A 185 -1.51 10.32 16.06
C ALA A 185 -0.83 10.91 17.31
N VAL A 186 -1.55 11.11 18.42
CA VAL A 186 -0.94 11.47 19.71
C VAL A 186 -0.01 10.36 20.17
N VAL A 187 -0.41 9.11 20.00
CA VAL A 187 0.45 7.95 20.31
C VAL A 187 1.71 7.96 19.45
N LEU A 188 1.60 8.29 18.15
CA LEU A 188 2.78 8.44 17.28
C LEU A 188 3.76 9.49 17.80
N LEU A 189 3.27 10.66 18.22
CA LEU A 189 4.11 11.73 18.78
C LEU A 189 4.86 11.25 20.02
N VAL A 190 4.18 10.55 20.93
CA VAL A 190 4.79 9.97 22.14
C VAL A 190 5.86 8.94 21.76
N LEU A 191 5.57 8.04 20.83
CA LEU A 191 6.51 7.01 20.38
C LEU A 191 7.77 7.63 19.75
N ILE A 192 7.62 8.67 18.92
CA ILE A 192 8.76 9.39 18.32
C ILE A 192 9.59 10.08 19.40
N PHE A 193 8.95 10.62 20.42
CA PHE A 193 9.64 11.23 21.56
C PHE A 193 10.48 10.20 22.32
N LEU A 194 9.90 9.03 22.61
CA LEU A 194 10.55 7.94 23.35
C LEU A 194 11.66 7.23 22.55
N ALA A 195 11.61 7.28 21.22
CA ALA A 195 12.61 6.62 20.37
C ALA A 195 14.00 7.20 20.64
N LYS A 196 14.96 6.31 20.95
CA LYS A 196 16.35 6.68 21.21
C LYS A 196 17.16 6.57 19.92
N THR A 197 17.41 7.68 19.26
CA THR A 197 18.26 7.75 18.07
C THR A 197 19.42 8.68 18.36
N ASP A 198 20.62 8.09 18.40
CA ASP A 198 21.83 8.87 18.64
C ASP A 198 22.26 9.52 17.32
N SER A 199 21.98 10.83 17.21
CA SER A 199 22.25 11.60 15.99
C SER A 199 23.70 12.13 15.91
N SER A 200 24.52 11.89 16.92
CA SER A 200 25.88 12.44 17.01
C SER A 200 26.84 11.88 15.94
N ASN A 201 26.54 10.70 15.39
CA ASN A 201 27.38 10.00 14.43
C ASN A 201 26.71 9.78 13.05
N THR A 202 25.79 10.67 12.66
CA THR A 202 24.99 10.49 11.43
C THR A 202 25.85 10.30 10.17
N ALA A 203 26.98 11.01 10.04
CA ALA A 203 27.88 10.89 8.89
C ALA A 203 28.60 9.53 8.84
N GLN A 204 29.11 9.04 9.97
CA GLN A 204 29.79 7.74 10.05
C GLN A 204 28.80 6.58 9.85
N VAL A 205 27.56 6.78 10.24
CA VAL A 205 26.49 5.79 10.11
C VAL A 205 26.03 5.67 8.66
N VAL A 206 25.88 6.79 7.95
CA VAL A 206 25.56 6.83 6.51
C VAL A 206 26.64 6.14 5.71
N ASP A 207 27.90 6.31 6.09
CA ASP A 207 29.06 5.68 5.44
C ASP A 207 29.12 4.16 5.70
N LYS A 208 28.88 3.73 6.96
CA LYS A 208 28.79 2.31 7.33
C LYS A 208 27.62 1.56 6.68
N LEU A 209 26.50 2.24 6.41
CA LEU A 209 25.32 1.66 5.74
C LEU A 209 25.50 1.51 4.23
N GLY A 210 26.61 1.97 3.67
CA GLY A 210 26.90 1.86 2.23
C GLY A 210 25.93 2.69 1.36
N VAL A 211 25.34 3.75 1.92
CA VAL A 211 24.47 4.70 1.21
C VAL A 211 25.27 5.48 0.15
N ASN A 212 26.61 5.51 0.29
CA ASN A 212 27.56 6.05 -0.69
C ASN A 212 27.84 5.15 -1.92
N LYS A 213 26.90 4.25 -2.30
CA LYS A 213 26.97 3.68 -3.65
C LYS A 213 26.70 4.82 -4.63
N SER A 214 27.66 5.07 -5.53
CA SER A 214 27.60 6.10 -6.56
C SER A 214 26.17 6.26 -7.09
N PRO A 215 25.58 7.46 -7.02
CA PRO A 215 24.19 7.67 -7.43
C PRO A 215 24.04 7.20 -8.88
N ILE A 216 22.99 6.42 -9.14
CA ILE A 216 22.68 5.98 -10.50
C ILE A 216 22.46 7.24 -11.33
N THR A 217 23.29 7.43 -12.36
CA THR A 217 23.14 8.58 -13.24
C THR A 217 21.84 8.46 -14.03
N LEU A 218 21.22 9.60 -14.35
CA LEU A 218 20.00 9.64 -15.18
C LEU A 218 20.17 8.83 -16.48
N LYS A 219 21.35 8.88 -17.11
CA LYS A 219 21.68 8.10 -18.30
C LYS A 219 21.62 6.59 -18.06
N GLN A 220 22.04 6.12 -16.88
CA GLN A 220 21.96 4.71 -16.50
C GLN A 220 20.52 4.29 -16.20
N ALA A 221 19.73 5.16 -15.55
CA ALA A 221 18.30 4.91 -15.33
C ALA A 221 17.53 4.86 -16.66
N LEU A 222 17.82 5.76 -17.60
CA LEU A 222 17.22 5.76 -18.94
C LEU A 222 17.55 4.48 -19.74
N LYS A 223 18.74 3.87 -19.53
CA LYS A 223 19.11 2.60 -20.17
C LYS A 223 18.18 1.44 -19.74
N LEU A 224 17.51 1.52 -18.59
CA LEU A 224 16.54 0.50 -18.18
C LEU A 224 15.35 0.41 -19.14
N PHE A 225 14.93 1.53 -19.73
CA PHE A 225 13.86 1.56 -20.73
C PHE A 225 14.20 0.85 -22.05
N SER A 226 15.48 0.57 -22.32
CA SER A 226 15.89 -0.24 -23.47
C SER A 226 15.79 -1.74 -23.24
N LEU A 227 15.51 -2.19 -22.00
CA LEU A 227 15.45 -3.60 -21.66
C LEU A 227 14.02 -4.16 -21.86
N PRO A 228 13.82 -5.18 -22.73
CA PRO A 228 12.50 -5.82 -22.90
C PRO A 228 11.91 -6.37 -21.59
N ARG A 229 12.79 -6.85 -20.69
CA ARG A 229 12.39 -7.38 -19.37
C ARG A 229 11.75 -6.32 -18.47
N PHE A 230 12.18 -5.05 -18.62
CA PHE A 230 11.59 -3.91 -17.91
C PHE A 230 10.14 -3.69 -18.36
N TRP A 231 9.91 -3.67 -19.67
CA TRP A 231 8.58 -3.51 -20.24
C TRP A 231 7.64 -4.68 -19.93
N ALA A 232 8.18 -5.90 -19.87
CA ALA A 232 7.40 -7.08 -19.45
C ALA A 232 6.87 -6.92 -18.01
N LEU A 233 7.73 -6.48 -17.08
CA LEU A 233 7.31 -6.20 -15.70
C LEU A 233 6.32 -5.02 -15.63
N LEU A 234 6.59 -3.96 -16.38
CA LEU A 234 5.72 -2.78 -16.46
C LEU A 234 4.32 -3.14 -16.96
N THR A 235 4.23 -3.96 -18.01
CA THR A 235 2.98 -4.45 -18.56
C THR A 235 2.17 -5.23 -17.52
N TYR A 236 2.81 -6.10 -16.75
CA TYR A 236 2.16 -6.80 -15.64
C TYR A 236 1.67 -5.82 -14.56
N VAL A 237 2.49 -4.86 -14.15
CA VAL A 237 2.12 -3.88 -13.11
C VAL A 237 0.94 -3.03 -13.54
N VAL A 238 0.97 -2.49 -14.76
CA VAL A 238 -0.12 -1.63 -15.26
C VAL A 238 -1.40 -2.44 -15.51
N GLY A 239 -1.29 -3.60 -16.13
CA GLY A 239 -2.46 -4.38 -16.52
C GLY A 239 -3.09 -5.21 -15.40
N VAL A 240 -2.34 -5.52 -14.34
CA VAL A 240 -2.83 -6.35 -13.22
C VAL A 240 -2.89 -5.53 -11.94
N ALA A 241 -1.76 -4.95 -11.52
CA ALA A 241 -1.69 -4.29 -10.22
C ALA A 241 -2.47 -2.96 -10.15
N CYS A 242 -2.43 -2.13 -11.22
CA CYS A 242 -3.25 -0.90 -11.25
C CYS A 242 -4.74 -1.25 -11.33
N VAL A 243 -5.11 -2.25 -12.14
CA VAL A 243 -6.51 -2.70 -12.25
C VAL A 243 -7.05 -3.17 -10.90
N TYR A 244 -6.22 -3.92 -10.16
CA TYR A 244 -6.54 -4.34 -8.80
C TYR A 244 -6.73 -3.16 -7.85
N ASP A 245 -5.82 -2.18 -7.84
CA ASP A 245 -5.95 -0.99 -6.97
C ASP A 245 -7.24 -0.22 -7.27
N ILE A 246 -7.57 -0.03 -8.54
CA ILE A 246 -8.77 0.71 -8.97
C ILE A 246 -10.05 -0.04 -8.61
N PHE A 247 -10.06 -1.35 -8.76
CA PHE A 247 -11.15 -2.21 -8.30
C PHE A 247 -11.39 -2.03 -6.79
N ASP A 248 -10.32 -2.05 -5.98
CA ASP A 248 -10.42 -1.98 -4.53
C ASP A 248 -10.84 -0.57 -4.02
N GLN A 249 -10.59 0.52 -4.80
CA GLN A 249 -10.97 1.90 -4.43
C GLN A 249 -12.46 2.07 -4.14
N GLN A 250 -13.34 1.38 -4.87
CA GLN A 250 -14.79 1.49 -4.70
C GLN A 250 -15.45 0.14 -4.34
N PHE A 251 -14.66 -0.88 -4.03
CA PHE A 251 -15.18 -2.20 -3.66
C PHE A 251 -16.06 -2.14 -2.41
N GLY A 252 -15.79 -1.26 -1.46
CA GLY A 252 -16.62 -1.06 -0.28
C GLY A 252 -18.04 -0.57 -0.62
N ASN A 253 -18.18 0.32 -1.61
CA ASN A 253 -19.48 0.76 -2.11
C ASN A 253 -20.25 -0.41 -2.71
N PHE A 254 -19.60 -1.19 -3.57
CA PHE A 254 -20.19 -2.39 -4.16
C PHE A 254 -20.57 -3.44 -3.10
N PHE A 255 -19.69 -3.70 -2.14
CA PHE A 255 -19.92 -4.66 -1.06
C PHE A 255 -21.20 -4.34 -0.28
N ASN A 256 -21.43 -3.07 0.04
CA ASN A 256 -22.62 -2.63 0.79
C ASN A 256 -23.94 -2.82 0.05
N THR A 257 -23.93 -2.94 -1.30
CA THR A 257 -25.17 -3.15 -2.08
C THR A 257 -25.80 -4.53 -1.85
N PHE A 258 -25.10 -5.48 -1.27
CA PHE A 258 -25.56 -6.86 -1.02
C PHE A 258 -26.18 -7.07 0.36
N PHE A 259 -26.27 -6.04 1.16
CA PHE A 259 -26.82 -6.13 2.52
C PHE A 259 -28.13 -5.33 2.64
N GLU A 260 -29.04 -5.79 3.50
CA GLU A 260 -30.33 -5.15 3.71
C GLU A 260 -30.21 -3.73 4.26
N SER A 261 -29.16 -3.47 5.06
CA SER A 261 -28.84 -2.13 5.56
C SER A 261 -27.37 -1.81 5.39
N LYS A 262 -27.07 -0.51 5.20
CA LYS A 262 -25.68 -0.02 5.19
C LYS A 262 -24.94 -0.36 6.47
N GLU A 263 -25.61 -0.31 7.60
CA GLU A 263 -25.04 -0.63 8.91
C GLU A 263 -24.51 -2.07 8.92
N GLN A 264 -25.33 -3.00 8.46
CA GLN A 264 -24.95 -4.39 8.33
C GLN A 264 -23.77 -4.56 7.36
N GLY A 265 -23.84 -3.96 6.18
CA GLY A 265 -22.78 -4.03 5.19
C GLY A 265 -21.45 -3.48 5.71
N MET A 266 -21.44 -2.32 6.35
CA MET A 266 -20.24 -1.70 6.93
C MET A 266 -19.62 -2.56 8.03
N LYS A 267 -20.44 -3.14 8.90
CA LYS A 267 -20.01 -4.03 9.98
C LYS A 267 -19.33 -5.27 9.42
N PHE A 268 -19.98 -5.94 8.47
CA PHE A 268 -19.40 -7.11 7.79
C PHE A 268 -18.15 -6.76 7.00
N PHE A 269 -18.13 -5.62 6.30
CA PHE A 269 -16.95 -5.15 5.57
C PHE A 269 -15.74 -4.98 6.50
N GLY A 270 -15.95 -4.38 7.68
CA GLY A 270 -14.90 -4.24 8.70
C GLY A 270 -14.40 -5.61 9.18
N TYR A 271 -15.29 -6.54 9.51
CA TYR A 271 -14.90 -7.88 10.00
C TYR A 271 -14.20 -8.73 8.94
N VAL A 272 -14.71 -8.72 7.71
CA VAL A 272 -14.10 -9.45 6.59
C VAL A 272 -12.73 -8.87 6.25
N THR A 273 -12.58 -7.54 6.29
CA THR A 273 -11.28 -6.89 6.10
C THR A 273 -10.32 -7.29 7.22
N THR A 274 -10.75 -7.26 8.49
CA THR A 274 -9.92 -7.70 9.62
C THR A 274 -9.47 -9.14 9.47
N GLY A 275 -10.40 -10.06 9.23
CA GLY A 275 -10.08 -11.48 9.01
C GLY A 275 -9.15 -11.71 7.84
N GLY A 276 -9.41 -11.03 6.73
CA GLY A 276 -8.58 -11.09 5.53
C GLY A 276 -7.14 -10.61 5.77
N GLU A 277 -6.95 -9.50 6.50
CA GLU A 277 -5.63 -8.97 6.80
C GLU A 277 -4.84 -9.84 7.80
N LEU A 278 -5.51 -10.43 8.79
CA LEU A 278 -4.85 -11.38 9.70
C LEU A 278 -4.38 -12.64 8.97
N LEU A 279 -5.20 -13.16 8.06
CA LEU A 279 -4.83 -14.28 7.22
C LEU A 279 -3.74 -13.90 6.21
N ASN A 280 -3.81 -12.71 5.61
CA ASN A 280 -2.78 -12.15 4.74
C ASN A 280 -1.42 -12.11 5.46
N ALA A 281 -1.37 -11.58 6.70
CA ALA A 281 -0.16 -11.56 7.51
C ALA A 281 0.40 -12.97 7.77
N THR A 282 -0.48 -13.92 8.05
CA THR A 282 -0.10 -15.33 8.27
C THR A 282 0.47 -15.97 7.01
N ILE A 283 -0.20 -15.79 5.87
CA ILE A 283 0.23 -16.34 4.58
C ILE A 283 1.55 -15.71 4.13
N MET A 284 1.72 -14.40 4.33
CA MET A 284 2.94 -13.67 3.98
C MET A 284 4.19 -14.24 4.66
N PHE A 285 4.02 -14.88 5.83
CA PHE A 285 5.12 -15.57 6.51
C PHE A 285 5.60 -16.82 5.74
N PHE A 286 4.70 -17.53 5.05
CA PHE A 286 5.00 -18.77 4.32
C PHE A 286 5.31 -18.55 2.83
N VAL A 287 4.86 -17.44 2.25
CA VAL A 287 5.01 -17.14 0.82
C VAL A 287 6.46 -17.16 0.32
N PRO A 288 7.48 -16.63 1.03
CA PRO A 288 8.87 -16.72 0.56
C PRO A 288 9.34 -18.15 0.34
N LEU A 289 8.91 -19.10 1.18
CA LEU A 289 9.23 -20.53 1.03
C LEU A 289 8.57 -21.09 -0.23
N SER A 290 7.29 -20.79 -0.45
CA SER A 290 6.55 -21.20 -1.65
C SER A 290 7.18 -20.65 -2.92
N ILE A 291 7.56 -19.35 -2.94
CA ILE A 291 8.18 -18.71 -4.10
C ILE A 291 9.55 -19.34 -4.42
N ASN A 292 10.32 -19.76 -3.40
CA ASN A 292 11.57 -20.49 -3.63
C ASN A 292 11.34 -21.79 -4.42
N CYS A 293 10.20 -22.46 -4.20
CA CYS A 293 9.86 -23.68 -4.91
C CYS A 293 9.29 -23.43 -6.30
N ILE A 294 8.38 -22.46 -6.46
CA ILE A 294 7.66 -22.24 -7.73
C ILE A 294 8.36 -21.24 -8.67
N GLY A 295 9.18 -20.34 -8.12
CA GLY A 295 9.85 -19.24 -8.82
C GLY A 295 9.03 -17.95 -8.84
N ALA A 296 9.71 -16.79 -8.93
CA ALA A 296 9.08 -15.49 -8.84
C ALA A 296 8.09 -15.20 -9.98
N LYS A 297 8.40 -15.62 -11.22
CA LYS A 297 7.45 -15.52 -12.33
C LYS A 297 6.12 -16.20 -12.03
N ASN A 298 6.15 -17.47 -11.57
CA ASN A 298 4.93 -18.21 -11.30
C ASN A 298 4.15 -17.62 -10.12
N ALA A 299 4.84 -17.05 -9.12
CA ALA A 299 4.19 -16.33 -8.03
C ALA A 299 3.39 -15.12 -8.53
N LEU A 300 3.96 -14.34 -9.46
CA LEU A 300 3.25 -13.22 -10.09
C LEU A 300 2.06 -13.68 -10.91
N LEU A 301 2.20 -14.76 -11.66
CA LEU A 301 1.10 -15.33 -12.46
C LEU A 301 -0.03 -15.86 -11.57
N ILE A 302 0.29 -16.52 -10.45
CA ILE A 302 -0.69 -16.96 -9.45
C ILE A 302 -1.43 -15.76 -8.87
N ALA A 303 -0.71 -14.73 -8.44
CA ALA A 303 -1.32 -13.50 -7.93
C ALA A 303 -2.25 -12.84 -8.96
N GLY A 304 -1.78 -12.67 -10.21
CA GLY A 304 -2.58 -12.11 -11.29
C GLY A 304 -3.82 -12.94 -11.63
N THR A 305 -3.72 -14.25 -11.58
CA THR A 305 -4.85 -15.17 -11.80
C THR A 305 -5.88 -15.03 -10.68
N ILE A 306 -5.45 -15.01 -9.41
CA ILE A 306 -6.37 -14.83 -8.26
C ILE A 306 -7.04 -13.46 -8.32
N MET A 307 -6.28 -12.39 -8.62
CA MET A 307 -6.83 -11.04 -8.82
C MET A 307 -7.88 -11.02 -9.93
N SER A 308 -7.59 -11.64 -11.07
CA SER A 308 -8.54 -11.72 -12.21
C SER A 308 -9.81 -12.49 -11.83
N ILE A 309 -9.68 -13.62 -11.15
CA ILE A 309 -10.83 -14.40 -10.66
C ILE A 309 -11.67 -13.59 -9.67
N ARG A 310 -11.02 -12.91 -8.73
CA ARG A 310 -11.71 -12.06 -7.74
C ARG A 310 -12.47 -10.91 -8.40
N ILE A 311 -11.82 -10.18 -9.28
CA ILE A 311 -12.42 -9.02 -9.96
C ILE A 311 -13.56 -9.49 -10.87
N MET A 312 -13.32 -10.49 -11.73
CA MET A 312 -14.33 -11.03 -12.63
C MET A 312 -15.45 -11.72 -11.86
N GLY A 313 -15.13 -12.51 -10.82
CA GLY A 313 -16.12 -13.16 -9.97
C GLY A 313 -17.05 -12.17 -9.29
N SER A 314 -16.57 -10.97 -8.96
CA SER A 314 -17.41 -9.91 -8.39
C SER A 314 -18.52 -9.45 -9.35
N SER A 315 -18.31 -9.57 -10.66
CA SER A 315 -19.36 -9.25 -11.65
C SER A 315 -20.56 -10.22 -11.62
N PHE A 316 -20.35 -11.43 -11.16
CA PHE A 316 -21.37 -12.47 -11.05
C PHE A 316 -21.97 -12.59 -9.64
N ALA A 317 -21.55 -11.75 -8.71
CA ALA A 317 -22.06 -11.79 -7.36
C ALA A 317 -23.54 -11.38 -7.31
N THR A 318 -24.38 -12.21 -6.65
CA THR A 318 -25.81 -11.98 -6.46
C THR A 318 -26.19 -11.96 -4.98
N GLU A 319 -25.36 -12.53 -4.12
CA GLU A 319 -25.62 -12.71 -2.70
C GLU A 319 -24.46 -12.18 -1.85
N ALA A 320 -24.74 -11.79 -0.61
CA ALA A 320 -23.73 -11.24 0.30
C ALA A 320 -22.55 -12.19 0.54
N TRP A 321 -22.79 -13.50 0.63
CA TRP A 321 -21.73 -14.48 0.83
C TRP A 321 -20.75 -14.57 -0.36
N HIS A 322 -21.20 -14.28 -1.59
CA HIS A 322 -20.30 -14.23 -2.76
C HIS A 322 -19.23 -13.15 -2.57
N VAL A 323 -19.64 -11.94 -2.21
CA VAL A 323 -18.69 -10.83 -2.03
C VAL A 323 -17.80 -11.02 -0.81
N ILE A 324 -18.29 -11.72 0.24
CA ILE A 324 -17.47 -12.09 1.40
C ILE A 324 -16.36 -13.05 0.99
N VAL A 325 -16.69 -14.12 0.27
CA VAL A 325 -15.70 -15.10 -0.22
C VAL A 325 -14.69 -14.43 -1.17
N LEU A 326 -15.17 -13.62 -2.10
CA LEU A 326 -14.30 -12.90 -3.04
C LEU A 326 -13.38 -11.91 -2.32
N LYS A 327 -13.86 -11.21 -1.29
CA LYS A 327 -13.01 -10.32 -0.48
C LYS A 327 -11.92 -11.11 0.27
N THR A 328 -12.22 -12.32 0.75
CA THR A 328 -11.20 -13.13 1.45
C THR A 328 -10.10 -13.65 0.52
N LEU A 329 -10.31 -13.76 -0.79
CA LEU A 329 -9.24 -14.12 -1.74
C LEU A 329 -8.06 -13.12 -1.73
N HIS A 330 -8.29 -11.89 -1.28
CA HIS A 330 -7.25 -10.88 -1.06
C HIS A 330 -6.07 -11.40 -0.21
N MET A 331 -6.33 -12.30 0.73
CA MET A 331 -5.29 -12.86 1.60
C MET A 331 -4.22 -13.65 0.84
N PHE A 332 -4.54 -14.21 -0.32
CA PHE A 332 -3.58 -14.95 -1.15
C PHE A 332 -2.90 -14.06 -2.19
N GLU A 333 -3.63 -13.16 -2.82
CA GLU A 333 -3.11 -12.38 -3.94
C GLU A 333 -2.00 -11.42 -3.52
N VAL A 334 -2.19 -10.67 -2.43
CA VAL A 334 -1.25 -9.62 -2.00
C VAL A 334 0.11 -10.19 -1.59
N PRO A 335 0.22 -11.25 -0.76
CA PRO A 335 1.51 -11.81 -0.41
C PRO A 335 2.30 -12.34 -1.61
N PHE A 336 1.64 -13.10 -2.50
CA PHE A 336 2.30 -13.61 -3.71
C PHE A 336 2.73 -12.48 -4.65
N TYR A 337 1.92 -11.44 -4.76
CA TYR A 337 2.21 -10.27 -5.58
C TYR A 337 3.41 -9.48 -5.03
N LEU A 338 3.35 -9.04 -3.77
CA LEU A 338 4.40 -8.18 -3.19
C LEU A 338 5.75 -8.91 -3.15
N VAL A 339 5.78 -10.10 -2.54
CA VAL A 339 7.04 -10.88 -2.45
C VAL A 339 7.51 -11.31 -3.83
N GLY A 340 6.56 -11.66 -4.72
CA GLY A 340 6.85 -12.02 -6.10
C GLY A 340 7.54 -10.92 -6.89
N VAL A 341 7.06 -9.67 -6.79
CA VAL A 341 7.68 -8.51 -7.47
C VAL A 341 9.11 -8.29 -6.98
N PHE A 342 9.32 -8.24 -5.64
CA PHE A 342 10.65 -8.06 -5.08
C PHE A 342 11.62 -9.14 -5.54
N LYS A 343 11.20 -10.39 -5.48
CA LYS A 343 12.03 -11.52 -5.87
C LYS A 343 12.27 -11.57 -7.38
N TYR A 344 11.25 -11.26 -8.19
CA TYR A 344 11.39 -11.19 -9.64
C TYR A 344 12.42 -10.12 -10.04
N ILE A 345 12.37 -8.94 -9.42
CA ILE A 345 13.35 -7.88 -9.69
C ILE A 345 14.76 -8.32 -9.28
N ALA A 346 14.91 -8.97 -8.12
CA ALA A 346 16.21 -9.45 -7.65
C ALA A 346 16.79 -10.57 -8.54
N ASP A 347 15.94 -11.44 -9.08
CA ASP A 347 16.37 -12.59 -9.91
C ASP A 347 16.66 -12.21 -11.39
N VAL A 348 15.97 -11.17 -11.91
CA VAL A 348 15.99 -10.85 -13.36
C VAL A 348 16.91 -9.68 -13.67
N PHE A 349 17.13 -8.78 -12.72
CA PHE A 349 17.90 -7.57 -12.92
C PHE A 349 19.14 -7.54 -12.03
N GLU A 350 20.13 -6.74 -12.42
CA GLU A 350 21.30 -6.52 -11.59
C GLU A 350 20.91 -5.90 -10.24
N VAL A 351 21.48 -6.41 -9.16
CA VAL A 351 21.25 -5.95 -7.78
C VAL A 351 21.40 -4.44 -7.64
N ARG A 352 22.34 -3.86 -8.39
CA ARG A 352 22.61 -2.41 -8.43
C ARG A 352 21.38 -1.58 -8.83
N PHE A 353 20.53 -2.11 -9.72
CA PHE A 353 19.37 -1.39 -10.26
C PHE A 353 18.06 -1.79 -9.59
N SER A 354 18.05 -2.77 -8.69
CA SER A 354 16.83 -3.33 -8.11
C SER A 354 15.93 -2.27 -7.45
N ALA A 355 16.51 -1.34 -6.69
CA ALA A 355 15.76 -0.26 -6.04
C ALA A 355 15.15 0.71 -7.08
N THR A 356 15.90 1.07 -8.12
CA THR A 356 15.43 1.97 -9.19
C THR A 356 14.33 1.31 -10.00
N ILE A 357 14.48 0.02 -10.33
CA ILE A 357 13.48 -0.74 -11.07
C ILE A 357 12.21 -0.86 -10.25
N TYR A 358 12.31 -1.19 -8.97
CA TYR A 358 11.15 -1.25 -8.07
C TYR A 358 10.43 0.10 -7.99
N LEU A 359 11.18 1.19 -7.84
CA LEU A 359 10.59 2.52 -7.78
C LEU A 359 9.88 2.90 -9.10
N VAL A 360 10.54 2.70 -10.24
CA VAL A 360 10.02 3.15 -11.54
C VAL A 360 8.97 2.18 -12.09
N SER A 361 9.27 0.87 -12.16
CA SER A 361 8.34 -0.10 -12.78
C SER A 361 7.17 -0.48 -11.88
N PHE A 362 7.29 -0.30 -10.57
CA PHE A 362 6.23 -0.65 -9.64
C PHE A 362 5.53 0.57 -9.04
N HIS A 363 6.23 1.38 -8.23
CA HIS A 363 5.59 2.51 -7.54
C HIS A 363 5.11 3.60 -8.49
N PHE A 364 5.99 4.13 -9.34
CA PHE A 364 5.61 5.23 -10.23
C PHE A 364 4.59 4.79 -11.27
N SER A 365 4.74 3.60 -11.83
CA SER A 365 3.80 3.07 -12.81
C SER A 365 2.41 2.84 -12.21
N LYS A 366 2.33 2.35 -10.97
CA LYS A 366 1.05 2.25 -10.24
C LYS A 366 0.41 3.63 -10.03
N GLN A 367 1.19 4.62 -9.60
CA GLN A 367 0.63 5.95 -9.39
C GLN A 367 0.17 6.60 -10.70
N ILE A 368 0.93 6.44 -11.79
CA ILE A 368 0.53 6.92 -13.12
C ILE A 368 -0.73 6.20 -13.60
N GLY A 369 -0.77 4.88 -13.46
CA GLY A 369 -1.94 4.07 -13.81
C GLY A 369 -3.17 4.48 -13.02
N ASN A 370 -3.07 4.59 -11.70
CA ASN A 370 -4.17 5.02 -10.84
C ASN A 370 -4.61 6.46 -11.15
N MET A 371 -3.69 7.38 -11.41
CA MET A 371 -3.99 8.76 -11.77
C MET A 371 -4.87 8.84 -13.04
N ILE A 372 -4.55 8.04 -14.05
CA ILE A 372 -5.26 8.09 -15.34
C ILE A 372 -6.55 7.26 -15.31
N LEU A 373 -6.47 6.05 -14.74
CA LEU A 373 -7.55 5.08 -14.84
C LEU A 373 -8.65 5.27 -13.78
N SER A 374 -8.35 5.84 -12.60
CA SER A 374 -9.38 5.98 -11.55
C SER A 374 -10.61 6.81 -11.99
N PRO A 375 -10.47 7.99 -12.63
CA PRO A 375 -11.63 8.71 -13.15
C PRO A 375 -12.32 7.95 -14.28
N ALA A 376 -11.56 7.36 -15.20
CA ALA A 376 -12.12 6.62 -16.34
C ALA A 376 -12.97 5.42 -15.88
N VAL A 377 -12.48 4.65 -14.92
CA VAL A 377 -13.22 3.52 -14.34
C VAL A 377 -14.39 4.03 -13.49
N GLY A 378 -14.22 5.16 -12.80
CA GLY A 378 -15.30 5.84 -12.11
C GLY A 378 -16.46 6.18 -13.04
N THR A 379 -16.18 6.70 -14.24
CA THR A 379 -17.19 6.93 -15.29
C THR A 379 -17.86 5.63 -15.73
N LEU A 380 -17.11 4.52 -15.86
CA LEU A 380 -17.69 3.22 -16.19
C LEU A 380 -18.66 2.73 -15.09
N TYR A 381 -18.34 2.95 -13.81
CA TYR A 381 -19.27 2.63 -12.72
C TYR A 381 -20.57 3.44 -12.82
N ASP A 382 -20.47 4.72 -13.19
CA ASP A 382 -21.65 5.59 -13.32
C ASP A 382 -22.51 5.23 -14.56
N MET A 383 -21.89 4.76 -15.66
CA MET A 383 -22.57 4.44 -16.91
C MET A 383 -23.13 3.01 -16.96
N TYR A 384 -22.36 2.04 -16.47
CA TYR A 384 -22.65 0.60 -16.64
C TYR A 384 -22.87 -0.13 -15.33
N GLY A 385 -22.67 0.54 -14.18
CA GLY A 385 -22.72 -0.06 -12.85
C GLY A 385 -21.49 -0.89 -12.50
N PHE A 386 -21.44 -1.33 -11.26
CA PHE A 386 -20.28 -2.07 -10.72
C PHE A 386 -20.03 -3.41 -11.40
N GLN A 387 -21.09 -4.22 -11.58
CA GLN A 387 -20.95 -5.60 -12.10
C GLN A 387 -20.37 -5.61 -13.52
N SER A 388 -20.92 -4.81 -14.44
CA SER A 388 -20.41 -4.73 -15.81
C SER A 388 -19.00 -4.19 -15.87
N THR A 389 -18.69 -3.20 -15.06
CA THR A 389 -17.33 -2.62 -14.97
C THR A 389 -16.34 -3.65 -14.43
N TYR A 390 -16.71 -4.42 -13.39
CA TYR A 390 -15.85 -5.48 -12.85
C TYR A 390 -15.60 -6.61 -13.84
N PHE A 391 -16.59 -6.93 -14.69
CA PHE A 391 -16.37 -7.87 -15.78
C PHE A 391 -15.31 -7.36 -16.75
N ILE A 392 -15.39 -6.09 -17.18
CA ILE A 392 -14.40 -5.45 -18.05
C ILE A 392 -13.00 -5.46 -17.40
N LEU A 393 -12.91 -5.00 -16.14
CA LEU A 393 -11.63 -4.96 -15.39
C LEU A 393 -11.05 -6.36 -15.20
N GLY A 394 -11.89 -7.35 -14.91
CA GLY A 394 -11.48 -8.76 -14.78
C GLY A 394 -10.93 -9.32 -16.08
N CYS A 395 -11.58 -9.03 -17.22
CA CYS A 395 -11.10 -9.40 -18.55
C CYS A 395 -9.74 -8.74 -18.85
N ILE A 396 -9.57 -7.46 -18.53
CA ILE A 396 -8.30 -6.75 -18.70
C ILE A 396 -7.20 -7.43 -17.84
N ALA A 397 -7.44 -7.65 -16.55
CA ALA A 397 -6.48 -8.28 -15.66
C ALA A 397 -6.10 -9.70 -16.15
N LEU A 398 -7.07 -10.48 -16.61
CA LEU A 398 -6.84 -11.83 -17.15
C LEU A 398 -6.03 -11.79 -18.46
N ALA A 399 -6.34 -10.88 -19.37
CA ALA A 399 -5.60 -10.69 -20.62
C ALA A 399 -4.13 -10.33 -20.34
N PHE A 400 -3.88 -9.37 -19.47
CA PHE A 400 -2.51 -8.97 -19.10
C PHE A 400 -1.78 -10.05 -18.32
N THR A 401 -2.46 -10.82 -17.47
CA THR A 401 -1.88 -11.99 -16.81
C THR A 401 -1.49 -13.04 -17.85
N SER A 402 -2.34 -13.31 -18.85
CA SER A 402 -2.07 -14.26 -19.95
C SER A 402 -0.89 -13.80 -20.81
N VAL A 403 -0.82 -12.51 -21.16
CA VAL A 403 0.35 -11.95 -21.87
C VAL A 403 1.63 -12.13 -21.05
N SER A 404 1.53 -11.97 -19.72
CA SER A 404 2.66 -12.10 -18.80
C SER A 404 3.19 -13.53 -18.71
N VAL A 405 2.41 -14.55 -19.06
CA VAL A 405 2.90 -15.94 -19.20
C VAL A 405 4.04 -16.02 -20.21
N PHE A 406 3.95 -15.26 -21.30
CA PHE A 406 4.92 -15.28 -22.38
C PHE A 406 6.03 -14.25 -22.23
N THR A 407 5.72 -13.09 -21.66
CA THR A 407 6.64 -11.96 -21.59
C THR A 407 7.56 -11.98 -20.36
N LEU A 408 7.08 -12.44 -19.20
CA LEU A 408 7.91 -12.56 -18.01
C LEU A 408 8.97 -13.65 -18.14
N VAL A 409 10.19 -13.35 -17.71
CA VAL A 409 11.33 -14.29 -17.77
C VAL A 409 11.18 -15.38 -16.72
N ASN A 410 11.50 -16.62 -17.07
CA ASN A 410 11.48 -17.74 -16.13
C ASN A 410 12.73 -17.72 -15.24
N THR A 411 12.55 -17.32 -13.98
CA THR A 411 13.64 -17.15 -13.03
C THR A 411 14.30 -18.47 -12.62
N LYS A 412 13.59 -19.59 -12.63
CA LYS A 412 14.17 -20.93 -12.33
C LYS A 412 15.27 -21.35 -13.33
N LYS A 413 15.13 -20.97 -14.60
CA LYS A 413 16.15 -21.27 -15.61
C LYS A 413 17.42 -20.44 -15.47
N LEU A 414 17.32 -19.25 -14.86
CA LEU A 414 18.48 -18.37 -14.63
C LEU A 414 19.34 -18.87 -13.47
N VAL A 415 18.73 -19.39 -12.40
CA VAL A 415 19.44 -19.91 -11.22
C VAL A 415 20.16 -21.23 -11.52
N ASN A 416 19.62 -22.06 -12.42
CA ASN A 416 20.23 -23.35 -12.81
C ASN A 416 21.38 -23.20 -13.84
N ASN A 417 21.51 -22.02 -14.45
CA ASN A 417 22.57 -21.72 -15.45
C ASN A 417 23.67 -20.80 -14.90
N ALA A 418 23.61 -20.40 -13.63
CA ALA A 418 24.60 -19.61 -12.90
C ALA A 418 25.30 -20.48 -11.84
#